data_9a04d156e4b79fce033c778b1f586aef
#
_entry.id   9a04d156e4b79fce033c778b1f586aef
#
_cell.length_a   1.000
_cell.length_b   1.000
_cell.length_c   1.000
_cell.angle_alpha   90.00
_cell.angle_beta   90.00
_cell.angle_gamma   90.00
#
_symmetry.space_group_name_H-M   'P 1'
#
loop_
_entity.id
_entity.type
_entity.pdbx_description
1 polymer ?
#
loop_
_entity_poly.entity_id
_entity_poly.type
_entity_poly.pdbx_seq_one_letter_code
_entity_poly.pdbx_strand_id
1 'polypeptide(L)'
;MDIKTFAKEHFEEYQALICKLTSIPAPSHHEERRAAFICEYLHQLGYGQAFIDDAKNVICEIKGSDLEAPVHIFMAHTDTVFPDETEIPVIVEDGCIKASGVGDDTTNVCAILMTLKYLSEKQIVPKQTMVFALNSFEEGLGNLKGCRALV
;
A
#
# COMPACT_ATOMS: atom_id res chain seq x y z
N MET A 1 15.07 11.02 14.69
CA MET A 1 15.19 11.16 13.21
C MET A 1 13.90 11.81 12.71
N ASP A 2 13.98 12.90 11.96
CA ASP A 2 12.81 13.48 11.31
C ASP A 2 12.45 12.70 10.04
N ILE A 3 11.25 12.94 9.49
CA ILE A 3 10.72 12.21 8.33
C ILE A 3 11.58 12.39 7.07
N LYS A 4 12.21 13.54 6.88
CA LYS A 4 13.06 13.80 5.70
C LYS A 4 14.33 12.97 5.75
N THR A 5 14.92 12.85 6.92
CA THR A 5 16.10 12.00 7.14
C THR A 5 15.74 10.53 6.95
N PHE A 6 14.62 10.08 7.53
CA PHE A 6 14.11 8.73 7.32
C PHE A 6 13.93 8.41 5.84
N ALA A 7 13.24 9.28 5.09
CA ALA A 7 13.01 9.06 3.66
C ALA A 7 14.31 8.94 2.85
N LYS A 8 15.34 9.72 3.20
CA LYS A 8 16.66 9.63 2.54
C LYS A 8 17.38 8.32 2.86
N GLU A 9 17.38 7.91 4.12
CA GLU A 9 18.07 6.71 4.58
C GLU A 9 17.41 5.42 4.06
N HIS A 10 16.09 5.44 3.82
CA HIS A 10 15.32 4.29 3.33
C HIS A 10 14.97 4.38 1.83
N PHE A 11 15.65 5.27 1.08
CA PHE A 11 15.32 5.46 -0.33
C PHE A 11 15.53 4.20 -1.18
N GLU A 12 16.63 3.48 -0.96
CA GLU A 12 16.92 2.22 -1.66
C GLU A 12 15.91 1.13 -1.31
N GLU A 13 15.48 1.07 -0.04
CA GLU A 13 14.44 0.15 0.40
C GLU A 13 13.10 0.47 -0.25
N TYR A 14 12.75 1.74 -0.34
CA TYR A 14 11.55 2.19 -1.04
C TYR A 14 11.57 1.78 -2.53
N GLN A 15 12.69 1.99 -3.22
CA GLN A 15 12.85 1.56 -4.61
C GLN A 15 12.72 0.03 -4.75
N ALA A 16 13.35 -0.73 -3.85
CA ALA A 16 13.25 -2.19 -3.85
C ALA A 16 11.82 -2.66 -3.61
N LEU A 17 11.09 -2.01 -2.71
CA LEU A 17 9.68 -2.31 -2.43
C LEU A 17 8.79 -2.02 -3.66
N ILE A 18 9.00 -0.89 -4.36
CA ILE A 18 8.31 -0.58 -5.62
C ILE A 18 8.56 -1.68 -6.63
N CYS A 19 9.83 -2.04 -6.87
CA CYS A 19 10.17 -3.10 -7.83
C CYS A 19 9.50 -4.43 -7.46
N LYS A 20 9.56 -4.81 -6.19
CA LYS A 20 8.97 -6.06 -5.70
C LYS A 20 7.45 -6.07 -5.84
N LEU A 21 6.76 -5.02 -5.40
CA LEU A 21 5.31 -4.97 -5.46
C LEU A 21 4.81 -4.86 -6.91
N THR A 22 5.49 -4.08 -7.74
CA THR A 22 5.15 -3.97 -9.17
C THR A 22 5.30 -5.30 -9.89
N SER A 23 6.30 -6.12 -9.55
CA SER A 23 6.50 -7.44 -10.19
C SER A 23 5.36 -8.43 -9.92
N ILE A 24 4.55 -8.21 -8.89
CA ILE A 24 3.39 -9.04 -8.56
C ILE A 24 2.20 -8.57 -9.42
N PRO A 25 1.72 -9.40 -10.37
CA PRO A 25 0.57 -9.02 -11.19
C PRO A 25 -0.69 -8.89 -10.32
N ALA A 26 -1.50 -7.88 -10.64
CA ALA A 26 -2.77 -7.62 -9.97
C ALA A 26 -3.75 -6.97 -10.95
N PRO A 27 -4.14 -7.63 -12.05
CA PRO A 27 -5.24 -7.10 -12.85
C PRO A 27 -6.50 -7.03 -11.99
N SER A 28 -7.35 -6.03 -12.25
CA SER A 28 -8.62 -5.90 -11.52
C SER A 28 -9.37 -7.23 -11.46
N HIS A 29 -9.86 -7.61 -10.29
CA HIS A 29 -10.44 -8.89 -9.91
C HIS A 29 -9.44 -10.01 -9.52
N HIS A 30 -8.12 -9.81 -9.68
CA HIS A 30 -7.08 -10.81 -9.38
C HIS A 30 -5.97 -10.24 -8.49
N GLU A 31 -6.33 -9.44 -7.48
CA GLU A 31 -5.41 -8.72 -6.60
C GLU A 31 -4.89 -9.57 -5.42
N GLU A 32 -5.37 -10.80 -5.25
CA GLU A 32 -5.12 -11.64 -4.06
C GLU A 32 -3.64 -11.77 -3.69
N ARG A 33 -2.78 -11.96 -4.71
CA ARG A 33 -1.34 -12.14 -4.48
C ARG A 33 -0.69 -10.85 -3.95
N ARG A 34 -1.10 -9.71 -4.49
CA ARG A 34 -0.59 -8.40 -4.08
C ARG A 34 -1.13 -8.03 -2.70
N ALA A 35 -2.42 -8.25 -2.45
CA ALA A 35 -3.04 -8.05 -1.14
C ALA A 35 -2.37 -8.92 -0.05
N ALA A 36 -2.13 -10.20 -0.34
CA ALA A 36 -1.44 -11.08 0.60
C ALA A 36 -0.01 -10.60 0.92
N PHE A 37 0.77 -10.19 -0.09
CA PHE A 37 2.10 -9.64 0.12
C PHE A 37 2.08 -8.39 1.01
N ILE A 38 1.15 -7.47 0.76
CA ILE A 38 1.02 -6.23 1.53
C ILE A 38 0.62 -6.53 2.97
N CYS A 39 -0.35 -7.41 3.19
CA CYS A 39 -0.80 -7.79 4.52
C CYS A 39 0.34 -8.43 5.33
N GLU A 40 1.10 -9.34 4.73
CA GLU A 40 2.28 -9.95 5.35
C GLU A 40 3.36 -8.91 5.68
N TYR A 41 3.63 -7.98 4.77
CA TYR A 41 4.57 -6.88 5.01
C TYR A 41 4.15 -6.04 6.22
N LEU A 42 2.86 -5.72 6.36
CA LEU A 42 2.34 -4.99 7.51
C LEU A 42 2.47 -5.78 8.82
N HIS A 43 2.23 -7.09 8.80
CA HIS A 43 2.47 -7.96 9.96
C HIS A 43 3.93 -7.95 10.39
N GLN A 44 4.87 -7.98 9.44
CA GLN A 44 6.31 -7.89 9.73
C GLN A 44 6.71 -6.54 10.33
N LEU A 45 6.01 -5.46 10.01
CA LEU A 45 6.17 -4.15 10.65
C LEU A 45 5.55 -4.05 12.05
N GLY A 46 4.88 -5.11 12.52
CA GLY A 46 4.24 -5.14 13.85
C GLY A 46 2.75 -4.78 13.84
N TYR A 47 2.13 -4.58 12.67
CA TYR A 47 0.69 -4.32 12.55
C TYR A 47 -0.10 -5.63 12.44
N GLY A 48 -0.07 -6.46 13.48
CA GLY A 48 -0.75 -7.75 13.50
C GLY A 48 -2.28 -7.67 13.36
N GLN A 49 -2.87 -6.49 13.50
CA GLN A 49 -4.30 -6.24 13.28
C GLN A 49 -4.64 -5.95 11.80
N ALA A 50 -3.64 -5.79 10.92
CA ALA A 50 -3.90 -5.61 9.50
C ALA A 50 -4.58 -6.86 8.92
N PHE A 51 -5.57 -6.67 8.05
CA PHE A 51 -6.35 -7.77 7.48
C PHE A 51 -6.78 -7.46 6.04
N ILE A 52 -7.20 -8.51 5.34
CA ILE A 52 -7.78 -8.41 4.00
C ILE A 52 -9.29 -8.61 4.16
N ASP A 53 -10.09 -7.68 3.66
CA ASP A 53 -11.56 -7.77 3.68
C ASP A 53 -12.11 -8.60 2.50
N ASP A 54 -13.44 -8.79 2.48
CA ASP A 54 -14.12 -9.55 1.42
C ASP A 54 -14.02 -8.88 0.03
N ALA A 55 -13.71 -7.59 -0.02
CA ALA A 55 -13.46 -6.85 -1.25
C ALA A 55 -11.97 -6.85 -1.64
N LYS A 56 -11.12 -7.63 -0.93
CA LYS A 56 -9.67 -7.72 -1.10
C LYS A 56 -8.91 -6.43 -0.76
N ASN A 57 -9.52 -5.48 -0.08
CA ASN A 57 -8.80 -4.35 0.47
C ASN A 57 -7.90 -4.82 1.61
N VAL A 58 -6.68 -4.30 1.67
CA VAL A 58 -5.82 -4.47 2.86
C VAL A 58 -6.03 -3.28 3.77
N ILE A 59 -6.53 -3.55 4.97
CA ILE A 59 -6.89 -2.53 5.95
C ILE A 59 -5.92 -2.58 7.14
N CYS A 60 -5.39 -1.42 7.51
CA CYS A 60 -4.58 -1.25 8.71
C CYS A 60 -5.08 -0.02 9.48
N GLU A 61 -5.60 -0.24 10.69
CA GLU A 61 -6.03 0.83 11.59
C GLU A 61 -4.96 1.11 12.64
N ILE A 62 -4.64 2.38 12.83
CA ILE A 62 -3.84 2.87 13.95
C ILE A 62 -4.73 3.77 14.80
N LYS A 63 -5.08 3.32 16.00
CA LYS A 63 -5.91 4.10 16.93
C LYS A 63 -5.18 5.34 17.40
N GLY A 64 -5.88 6.45 17.34
CA GLY A 64 -5.42 7.72 17.88
C GLY A 64 -5.52 7.78 19.41
N SER A 65 -4.84 8.76 20.01
CA SER A 65 -4.96 9.06 21.44
C SER A 65 -6.27 9.78 21.78
N ASP A 66 -6.94 10.38 20.79
CA ASP A 66 -8.23 11.07 20.90
C ASP A 66 -9.26 10.30 20.04
N LEU A 67 -10.05 9.45 20.71
CA LEU A 67 -11.01 8.58 20.03
C LEU A 67 -12.29 9.32 19.58
N GLU A 68 -12.52 10.54 20.06
CA GLU A 68 -13.65 11.39 19.67
C GLU A 68 -13.31 12.25 18.44
N ALA A 69 -12.04 12.33 18.07
CA ALA A 69 -11.59 13.08 16.91
C ALA A 69 -11.98 12.36 15.60
N PRO A 70 -12.20 13.11 14.51
CA PRO A 70 -12.49 12.52 13.20
C PRO A 70 -11.42 11.52 12.76
N VAL A 71 -11.83 10.41 12.13
CA VAL A 71 -10.93 9.42 11.55
C VAL A 71 -10.36 9.95 10.23
N HIS A 72 -9.06 9.75 10.02
CA HIS A 72 -8.40 10.04 8.75
C HIS A 72 -8.20 8.75 7.96
N ILE A 73 -8.65 8.73 6.71
CA ILE A 73 -8.46 7.59 5.81
C ILE A 73 -7.43 7.97 4.75
N PHE A 74 -6.42 7.12 4.60
CA PHE A 74 -5.41 7.20 3.54
C PHE A 74 -5.60 6.02 2.61
N MET A 75 -5.69 6.28 1.30
CA MET A 75 -6.00 5.25 0.32
C MET A 75 -5.01 5.29 -0.86
N ALA A 76 -4.75 4.10 -1.40
CA ALA A 76 -4.09 3.88 -2.68
C ALA A 76 -4.57 2.54 -3.22
N HIS A 77 -4.73 2.40 -4.55
CA HIS A 77 -5.24 1.15 -5.09
C HIS A 77 -4.14 0.16 -5.48
N THR A 78 -4.48 -1.11 -5.41
CA THR A 78 -3.55 -2.21 -5.62
C THR A 78 -3.66 -2.86 -6.99
N ASP A 79 -4.79 -2.68 -7.66
CA ASP A 79 -5.03 -3.23 -8.98
C ASP A 79 -4.44 -2.38 -10.11
N THR A 80 -4.39 -2.97 -11.30
CA THR A 80 -3.90 -2.33 -12.52
C THR A 80 -4.82 -2.67 -13.70
N VAL A 81 -4.82 -1.80 -14.71
CA VAL A 81 -5.54 -2.03 -15.98
C VAL A 81 -4.89 -3.09 -16.87
N PHE A 82 -3.68 -3.53 -16.53
CA PHE A 82 -2.92 -4.46 -17.35
C PHE A 82 -3.33 -5.90 -17.06
N PRO A 83 -3.57 -6.72 -18.11
CA PRO A 83 -4.06 -8.10 -17.94
C PRO A 83 -2.95 -9.11 -17.64
N ASP A 84 -1.84 -8.66 -17.05
CA ASP A 84 -0.69 -9.52 -16.75
C ASP A 84 -1.07 -10.53 -15.64
N GLU A 85 -0.93 -11.81 -15.93
CA GLU A 85 -1.15 -12.92 -14.98
C GLU A 85 0.18 -13.53 -14.48
N THR A 86 1.27 -13.23 -15.18
CA THR A 86 2.62 -13.67 -14.84
C THR A 86 3.43 -12.53 -14.25
N GLU A 87 4.58 -12.83 -13.68
CA GLU A 87 5.47 -11.82 -13.10
C GLU A 87 5.81 -10.72 -14.11
N ILE A 88 5.61 -9.47 -13.69
CA ILE A 88 5.81 -8.28 -14.52
C ILE A 88 7.30 -7.94 -14.53
N PRO A 89 7.95 -7.84 -15.72
CA PRO A 89 9.33 -7.40 -15.79
C PRO A 89 9.46 -5.95 -15.34
N VAL A 90 10.39 -5.68 -14.42
CA VAL A 90 10.70 -4.35 -13.92
C VAL A 90 12.10 -3.95 -14.40
N ILE A 91 12.19 -2.82 -15.07
CA ILE A 91 13.44 -2.27 -15.59
C ILE A 91 13.82 -1.04 -14.75
N VAL A 92 15.04 -1.05 -14.23
CA VAL A 92 15.60 0.09 -13.48
C VAL A 92 16.79 0.61 -14.28
N GLU A 93 16.64 1.79 -14.88
CA GLU A 93 17.69 2.42 -15.68
C GLU A 93 17.57 3.94 -15.65
N ASP A 94 18.66 4.63 -15.76
CA ASP A 94 18.73 6.11 -15.85
C ASP A 94 17.93 6.83 -14.73
N GLY A 95 17.92 6.27 -13.51
CA GLY A 95 17.20 6.84 -12.38
C GLY A 95 15.68 6.68 -12.45
N CYS A 96 15.17 5.83 -13.35
CA CYS A 96 13.76 5.55 -13.55
C CYS A 96 13.44 4.07 -13.31
N ILE A 97 12.24 3.79 -12.79
CA ILE A 97 11.65 2.45 -12.74
C ILE A 97 10.55 2.39 -13.80
N LYS A 98 10.65 1.42 -14.69
CA LYS A 98 9.71 1.21 -15.81
C LYS A 98 9.06 -0.15 -15.68
N ALA A 99 7.75 -0.19 -15.52
CA ALA A 99 6.93 -1.41 -15.52
C ALA A 99 5.45 -1.08 -15.61
N SER A 100 4.61 -2.05 -15.96
CA SER A 100 3.16 -1.91 -15.97
C SER A 100 2.64 -1.56 -14.56
N GLY A 101 1.85 -0.50 -14.40
CA GLY A 101 1.23 -0.10 -13.15
C GLY A 101 2.19 0.43 -12.07
N VAL A 102 3.45 0.77 -12.40
CA VAL A 102 4.41 1.28 -11.41
C VAL A 102 4.01 2.65 -10.87
N GLY A 103 3.52 3.55 -11.72
CA GLY A 103 3.11 4.90 -11.34
C GLY A 103 1.65 4.99 -10.88
N ASP A 104 0.81 4.09 -11.38
CA ASP A 104 -0.62 4.01 -11.13
C ASP A 104 -1.01 2.61 -10.67
N ASP A 105 -1.08 2.33 -9.38
CA ASP A 105 -0.86 3.23 -8.24
C ASP A 105 0.21 2.65 -7.29
N THR A 106 1.03 1.69 -7.76
CA THR A 106 1.98 0.93 -6.94
C THR A 106 2.93 1.83 -6.13
N THR A 107 3.38 2.94 -6.72
CA THR A 107 4.28 3.88 -6.03
C THR A 107 3.62 4.51 -4.81
N ASN A 108 2.34 4.90 -4.88
CA ASN A 108 1.62 5.45 -3.74
C ASN A 108 1.30 4.37 -2.69
N VAL A 109 0.98 3.14 -3.10
CA VAL A 109 0.89 2.00 -2.18
C VAL A 109 2.18 1.87 -1.37
N CYS A 110 3.34 1.85 -2.05
CA CYS A 110 4.64 1.77 -1.38
C CYS A 110 4.92 2.98 -0.46
N ALA A 111 4.50 4.19 -0.84
CA ALA A 111 4.64 5.38 0.01
C ALA A 111 3.83 5.25 1.31
N ILE A 112 2.63 4.69 1.25
CA ILE A 112 1.82 4.36 2.43
C ILE A 112 2.55 3.33 3.29
N LEU A 113 3.07 2.25 2.72
CA LEU A 113 3.80 1.21 3.45
C LEU A 113 5.03 1.76 4.17
N MET A 114 5.81 2.63 3.50
CA MET A 114 6.96 3.29 4.13
C MET A 114 6.56 4.30 5.21
N THR A 115 5.40 4.93 5.06
CA THR A 115 4.82 5.78 6.13
C THR A 115 4.49 4.94 7.35
N LEU A 116 3.84 3.79 7.17
CA LEU A 116 3.53 2.85 8.24
C LEU A 116 4.81 2.32 8.90
N LYS A 117 5.85 2.00 8.11
CA LYS A 117 7.17 1.65 8.66
C LYS A 117 7.73 2.75 9.54
N TYR A 118 7.69 4.01 9.09
CA TYR A 118 8.16 5.15 9.89
C TYR A 118 7.39 5.28 11.22
N LEU A 119 6.05 5.18 11.17
CA LEU A 119 5.22 5.25 12.38
C LEU A 119 5.55 4.14 13.38
N SER A 120 5.73 2.90 12.88
CA SER A 120 6.10 1.74 13.69
C SER A 120 7.48 1.90 14.34
N GLU A 121 8.52 2.19 13.55
CA GLU A 121 9.89 2.34 14.07
C GLU A 121 10.04 3.48 15.07
N LYS A 122 9.26 4.55 14.91
CA LYS A 122 9.26 5.70 15.82
C LYS A 122 8.26 5.57 16.95
N GLN A 123 7.49 4.49 16.98
CA GLN A 123 6.44 4.25 17.98
C GLN A 123 5.49 5.46 18.10
N ILE A 124 5.16 6.06 16.96
CA ILE A 124 4.30 7.24 16.92
C ILE A 124 2.85 6.82 17.11
N VAL A 125 2.23 7.33 18.16
CA VAL A 125 0.79 7.25 18.36
C VAL A 125 0.18 8.54 17.79
N PRO A 126 -0.64 8.47 16.73
CA PRO A 126 -1.27 9.66 16.16
C PRO A 126 -2.29 10.25 17.15
N LYS A 127 -2.63 11.54 17.00
CA LYS A 127 -3.69 12.14 17.79
C LYS A 127 -5.05 11.59 17.36
N GLN A 128 -5.29 11.52 16.06
CA GLN A 128 -6.52 11.01 15.46
C GLN A 128 -6.31 9.57 14.99
N THR A 129 -7.37 8.76 14.99
CA THR A 129 -7.33 7.43 14.38
C THR A 129 -7.04 7.56 12.89
N MET A 130 -6.11 6.76 12.41
CA MET A 130 -5.74 6.66 11.01
C MET A 130 -6.11 5.28 10.47
N VAL A 131 -6.81 5.24 9.35
CA VAL A 131 -7.11 4.03 8.60
C VAL A 131 -6.36 4.08 7.28
N PHE A 132 -5.51 3.11 7.04
CA PHE A 132 -4.82 2.93 5.77
C PHE A 132 -5.52 1.81 5.02
N ALA A 133 -6.11 2.16 3.87
CA ALA A 133 -6.85 1.25 3.03
C ALA A 133 -6.16 1.11 1.67
N LEU A 134 -5.49 -0.03 1.45
CA LEU A 134 -4.91 -0.34 0.16
C LEU A 134 -5.96 -1.11 -0.63
N ASN A 135 -6.75 -0.35 -1.40
CA ASN A 135 -7.99 -0.82 -1.98
C ASN A 135 -7.81 -1.55 -3.31
N SER A 136 -8.75 -2.44 -3.59
CA SER A 136 -8.82 -3.23 -4.82
C SER A 136 -9.93 -2.70 -5.73
N PHE A 137 -10.00 -3.22 -6.96
CA PHE A 137 -11.08 -2.96 -7.93
C PHE A 137 -11.28 -1.46 -8.20
N GLU A 138 -10.22 -0.67 -8.20
CA GLU A 138 -10.33 0.75 -8.53
C GLU A 138 -10.51 0.93 -10.03
N GLU A 139 -9.71 0.22 -10.80
CA GLU A 139 -9.57 0.37 -12.24
C GLU A 139 -10.72 -0.27 -13.04
N GLY A 140 -11.00 0.31 -14.21
CA GLY A 140 -11.79 -0.27 -15.27
C GLY A 140 -13.10 -0.92 -14.82
N LEU A 141 -13.23 -2.22 -15.05
CA LEU A 141 -14.42 -3.00 -14.71
C LEU A 141 -14.55 -3.26 -13.20
N GLY A 142 -13.54 -2.98 -12.41
CA GLY A 142 -13.59 -3.02 -10.94
C GLY A 142 -14.58 -2.00 -10.37
N ASN A 143 -14.70 -0.84 -11.06
CA ASN A 143 -15.71 0.17 -10.78
C ASN A 143 -15.76 0.61 -9.32
N LEU A 144 -14.59 0.85 -8.73
CA LEU A 144 -14.43 1.31 -7.35
C LEU A 144 -15.08 0.39 -6.29
N LYS A 145 -15.17 -0.91 -6.56
CA LYS A 145 -15.83 -1.87 -5.66
C LYS A 145 -15.15 -1.89 -4.29
N GLY A 146 -13.81 -1.87 -4.25
CA GLY A 146 -13.05 -1.81 -3.00
C GLY A 146 -13.39 -0.56 -2.19
N CYS A 147 -13.35 0.62 -2.82
CA CYS A 147 -13.70 1.87 -2.15
C CYS A 147 -15.13 1.86 -1.62
N ARG A 148 -16.09 1.34 -2.38
CA ARG A 148 -17.51 1.26 -1.97
C ARG A 148 -17.73 0.28 -0.81
N ALA A 149 -16.84 -0.65 -0.59
CA ALA A 149 -16.92 -1.56 0.56
C ALA A 149 -16.46 -0.92 1.87
N LEU A 150 -15.79 0.24 1.80
CA LEU A 150 -15.27 0.97 2.96
C LEU A 150 -16.24 2.02 3.52
N VAL A 151 -17.35 2.33 2.84
CA VAL A 151 -18.32 3.39 3.19
C VAL A 151 -19.71 2.87 3.50
#